data_4eb848f438158d63d72ee51ee806438e
#
_entry.id   4eb848f438158d63d72ee51ee806438e
#
_cell.length_a   1.000
_cell.length_b   1.000
_cell.length_c   1.000
_cell.angle_alpha   90.00
_cell.angle_beta   90.00
_cell.angle_gamma   90.00
#
_symmetry.space_group_name_H-M   'P 1'
#
loop_
_entity.id
_entity.type
_entity.pdbx_description
1 polymer ?
#
loop_
_entity_poly.entity_id
_entity_poly.type
_entity_poly.pdbx_seq_one_letter_code
_entity_poly.pdbx_strand_id
1 'polypeptide(L)' 'MAEALFASPLRPVDSPAAPQVRAAIAASLQSLGITGCLGTMAQAFGDHPHTAAARMRWALSEVRSL' A
#
# COMPACT_ATOMS: atom_id res chain seq x y z
N MET A 1 4.41 2.22 -6.95
CA MET A 1 3.08 2.80 -6.63
C MET A 1 2.31 1.90 -5.68
N ALA A 2 2.01 0.67 -6.06
CA ALA A 2 1.27 -0.24 -5.19
C ALA A 2 2.00 -0.53 -3.88
N GLU A 3 3.31 -0.62 -3.90
CA GLU A 3 4.13 -0.84 -2.70
C GLU A 3 3.96 0.29 -1.68
N ALA A 4 3.90 1.53 -2.15
CA ALA A 4 3.71 2.68 -1.28
C ALA A 4 2.30 2.69 -0.66
N LEU A 5 1.28 2.33 -1.44
CA LEU A 5 -0.07 2.20 -0.92
C LEU A 5 -0.16 1.03 0.07
N PHE A 6 0.50 -0.08 -0.23
CA PHE A 6 0.59 -1.22 0.67
C PHE A 6 1.15 -0.80 2.04
N ALA A 7 2.22 0.00 2.03
CA ALA A 7 2.90 0.46 3.24
C ALA A 7 2.14 1.57 3.98
N SER A 8 1.10 2.14 3.37
CA SER A 8 0.31 3.22 3.97
C SER A 8 -0.64 2.70 5.06
N PRO A 9 -1.18 3.59 5.91
CA PRO A 9 -2.18 3.18 6.90
C PRO A 9 -3.60 3.00 6.33
N LEU A 10 -3.82 3.30 5.04
CA LEU A 10 -5.14 3.08 4.44
C LEU A 10 -5.51 1.60 4.41
N ARG A 11 -6.78 1.32 4.62
CA ARG A 11 -7.31 -0.04 4.63
C ARG A 11 -8.42 -0.18 3.58
N PRO A 12 -8.62 -1.40 3.03
CA PRO A 12 -9.73 -1.63 2.10
C PRO A 12 -11.09 -1.22 2.67
N VAL A 13 -11.31 -1.41 3.96
CA VAL A 13 -12.56 -1.07 4.63
C VAL A 13 -12.83 0.44 4.61
N ASP A 14 -11.80 1.27 4.44
CA ASP A 14 -11.94 2.72 4.39
C ASP A 14 -12.56 3.18 3.05
N SER A 15 -12.58 2.33 2.06
CA SER A 15 -13.08 2.64 0.71
C SER A 15 -12.58 3.99 0.20
N PRO A 16 -11.25 4.20 0.14
CA PRO A 16 -10.70 5.53 -0.11
C PRO A 16 -11.00 5.99 -1.54
N ALA A 17 -11.25 7.31 -1.67
CA ALA A 17 -11.38 7.94 -2.97
C ALA A 17 -9.99 8.16 -3.60
N ALA A 18 -9.94 8.39 -4.92
CA ALA A 18 -8.68 8.57 -5.63
C ALA A 18 -7.75 9.63 -5.01
N PRO A 19 -8.23 10.82 -4.61
CA PRO A 19 -7.35 11.79 -3.94
C PRO A 19 -6.72 11.27 -2.65
N GLN A 20 -7.46 10.48 -1.88
CA GLN A 20 -6.97 9.87 -0.64
C GLN A 20 -5.89 8.83 -0.93
N VAL A 21 -6.08 8.05 -1.99
CA VAL A 21 -5.09 7.05 -2.42
C VAL A 21 -3.79 7.74 -2.85
N ARG A 22 -3.89 8.79 -3.65
CA ARG A 22 -2.71 9.55 -4.10
C ARG A 22 -1.96 10.16 -2.92
N ALA A 23 -2.69 10.75 -1.98
CA ALA A 23 -2.09 11.35 -0.79
C ALA A 23 -1.38 10.32 0.07
N ALA A 24 -1.97 9.14 0.23
CA ALA A 24 -1.36 8.05 1.00
C ALA A 24 -0.07 7.55 0.36
N ILE A 25 -0.07 7.41 -0.97
CA ILE A 25 1.11 7.00 -1.73
C ILE A 25 2.23 8.03 -1.54
N ALA A 26 1.92 9.32 -1.72
CA ALA A 26 2.89 10.39 -1.57
C ALA A 26 3.47 10.43 -0.15
N ALA A 27 2.62 10.30 0.86
CA ALA A 27 3.04 10.31 2.26
C ALA A 27 3.95 9.12 2.59
N SER A 28 3.63 7.93 2.08
CA SER A 28 4.46 6.74 2.29
C SER A 28 5.83 6.89 1.64
N LEU A 29 5.88 7.42 0.41
CA LEU A 29 7.13 7.67 -0.28
C LEU A 29 7.99 8.71 0.43
N GLN A 30 7.36 9.77 0.95
CA GLN A 30 8.06 10.80 1.72
C GLN A 30 8.62 10.27 3.03
N SER A 31 7.83 9.49 3.75
CA SER A 31 8.17 8.98 5.08
C SER A 31 9.17 7.83 5.03
N LEU A 32 8.95 6.88 4.13
CA LEU A 32 9.69 5.61 4.11
C LEU A 32 10.65 5.50 2.94
N GLY A 33 10.42 6.24 1.86
CA GLY A 33 11.11 6.05 0.61
C GLY A 33 10.72 4.72 -0.06
N ILE A 34 11.19 4.49 -1.27
CA ILE A 34 10.90 3.26 -2.01
C ILE A 34 11.42 2.04 -1.25
N THR A 35 12.65 2.12 -0.75
CA THR A 35 13.27 1.01 -0.01
C THR A 35 12.50 0.66 1.26
N GLY A 36 12.06 1.68 2.00
CA GLY A 36 11.25 1.48 3.20
C GLY A 36 9.89 0.85 2.91
N CYS A 37 9.25 1.29 1.83
CA CYS A 37 7.97 0.71 1.40
C CYS A 37 8.13 -0.76 1.02
N LEU A 38 9.19 -1.10 0.27
CA LEU A 38 9.48 -2.48 -0.11
C LEU A 38 9.82 -3.34 1.12
N GLY A 39 10.53 -2.78 2.09
CA GLY A 39 10.85 -3.46 3.34
C GLY A 39 9.60 -3.80 4.14
N THR A 40 8.69 -2.85 4.26
CA THR A 40 7.40 -3.06 4.94
C THR A 40 6.60 -4.15 4.25
N MET A 41 6.54 -4.12 2.93
CA MET A 41 5.85 -5.13 2.14
C MET A 41 6.46 -6.51 2.33
N ALA A 42 7.79 -6.61 2.24
CA ALA A 42 8.51 -7.87 2.39
C ALA A 42 8.28 -8.49 3.77
N GLN A 43 8.30 -7.67 4.82
CA GLN A 43 8.05 -8.13 6.18
C GLN A 43 6.62 -8.66 6.34
N ALA A 44 5.63 -7.96 5.76
CA ALA A 44 4.24 -8.41 5.81
C ALA A 44 4.05 -9.76 5.12
N PHE A 45 4.67 -9.95 3.96
CA PHE A 45 4.63 -11.22 3.24
C PHE A 45 5.32 -12.34 4.02
N GLY A 46 6.38 -12.03 4.76
CA GLY A 46 7.06 -13.00 5.62
C GLY A 46 6.21 -13.41 6.82
N ASP A 47 5.56 -12.43 7.46
CA ASP A 47 4.82 -12.66 8.70
C ASP A 47 3.39 -13.16 8.48
N HIS A 48 2.70 -12.63 7.46
CA HIS A 48 1.29 -12.92 7.19
C HIS A 48 1.03 -13.01 5.69
N PRO A 49 1.51 -14.08 5.02
CA PRO A 49 1.50 -14.14 3.56
C PRO A 49 0.11 -14.05 2.93
N HIS A 50 -0.91 -14.65 3.54
CA HIS A 50 -2.26 -14.60 2.98
C HIS A 50 -2.87 -13.21 3.07
N THR A 51 -2.74 -12.56 4.21
CA THR A 51 -3.21 -11.19 4.43
C THR A 51 -2.44 -10.22 3.54
N ALA A 52 -1.13 -10.39 3.44
CA ALA A 52 -0.30 -9.54 2.60
C ALA A 52 -0.68 -9.67 1.12
N ALA A 53 -0.93 -10.89 0.64
CA ALA A 53 -1.35 -11.11 -0.73
C ALA A 53 -2.70 -10.44 -1.03
N ALA A 54 -3.66 -10.55 -0.12
CA ALA A 54 -4.96 -9.89 -0.26
C ALA A 54 -4.81 -8.36 -0.29
N ARG A 55 -3.97 -7.82 0.59
CA ARG A 55 -3.70 -6.39 0.64
C ARG A 55 -3.01 -5.90 -0.64
N MET A 56 -2.08 -6.67 -1.18
CA MET A 56 -1.41 -6.31 -2.44
C MET A 56 -2.41 -6.31 -3.61
N ARG A 57 -3.33 -7.27 -3.67
CA ARG A 57 -4.37 -7.28 -4.70
C ARG A 57 -5.23 -6.02 -4.62
N TRP A 58 -5.61 -5.62 -3.41
CA TRP A 58 -6.34 -4.38 -3.18
C TRP A 58 -5.53 -3.17 -3.64
N ALA A 59 -4.25 -3.08 -3.23
CA ALA A 59 -3.39 -1.96 -3.60
C ALA A 59 -3.22 -1.84 -5.12
N LEU A 60 -3.02 -2.95 -5.81
CA LEU A 60 -2.92 -2.97 -7.27
C LEU A 60 -4.21 -2.50 -7.93
N SER A 61 -5.36 -2.94 -7.42
CA SER A 61 -6.67 -2.53 -7.91
C SER A 61 -6.87 -1.01 -7.78
N GLU A 62 -6.52 -0.45 -6.62
CA GLU A 62 -6.64 0.99 -6.38
C GLU A 62 -5.73 1.80 -7.31
N VAL A 63 -4.50 1.36 -7.49
CA VAL A 63 -3.54 2.05 -8.36
C VAL A 63 -4.01 2.01 -9.83
N ARG A 64 -4.58 0.91 -10.28
CA ARG A 64 -5.13 0.80 -11.63
C ARG A 64 -6.29 1.76 -11.87
N SER A 65 -7.01 2.10 -10.82
CA SER A 65 -8.16 3.01 -10.91
C SER A 65 -7.76 4.48 -10.90
N LEU A 66 -6.51 4.79 -10.65
CA LEU A 66 -6.02 6.16 -10.72
C LEU A 66 -5.84 6.57 -12.19
#